data_a13930ca27b0f72f7e6d17d31ee2a893
#
_entry.id   a13930ca27b0f72f7e6d17d31ee2a893
#
_cell.length_a   1.000
_cell.length_b   1.000
_cell.length_c   1.000
_cell.angle_alpha   90.00
_cell.angle_beta   90.00
_cell.angle_gamma   90.00
#
_symmetry.space_group_name_H-M   'P 1'
#
loop_
_entity.id
_entity.type
_entity.pdbx_description
1 polymer ?
#
loop_
_entity_poly.entity_id
_entity_poly.type
_entity_poly.pdbx_seq_one_letter_code
_entity_poly.pdbx_strand_id
1 'polypeptide(L)'
;MEGDKILIAGNAFRPDNNVEIAYADEHGLTYKRYHEFLGEFMRDFVSMGVAGAHGKTSTTGMLSHVLSNITDTSYLIGDGTGRGSAAAKYFVFESDEYERHFMPYHPEYSIITNIDFDHPDYFTSLEDVFNAFNDYAKQISKGLFIYGEDKELRRITSSAPIITMVLIRRRTILWQATCFAQRHGSTFNVHFRGEDFGTIPYPNFWPPQHHECHSSHWFALHCRI
;
A
#
# COMPACT_ATOMS: atom_id res chain seq x y z
N MET A 1 15.63 16.45 -29.44
CA MET A 1 16.29 15.80 -28.30
C MET A 1 15.83 14.33 -28.27
N GLU A 2 16.67 13.43 -28.75
CA GLU A 2 16.50 11.99 -28.50
C GLU A 2 16.95 11.76 -27.06
N GLY A 3 16.00 11.74 -26.13
CA GLY A 3 16.26 11.33 -24.77
C GLY A 3 16.44 9.81 -24.72
N ASP A 4 17.26 9.31 -23.81
CA ASP A 4 17.44 7.89 -23.56
C ASP A 4 16.07 7.26 -23.27
N LYS A 5 15.67 6.31 -24.11
CA LYS A 5 14.41 5.57 -23.92
C LYS A 5 14.68 4.36 -23.05
N ILE A 6 13.90 4.22 -21.99
CA ILE A 6 13.94 3.03 -21.15
C ILE A 6 12.76 2.14 -21.55
N LEU A 7 13.05 0.89 -21.91
CA LEU A 7 12.01 -0.12 -22.11
C LEU A 7 11.63 -0.70 -20.76
N ILE A 8 10.34 -0.63 -20.43
CA ILE A 8 9.78 -1.18 -19.19
C ILE A 8 8.79 -2.29 -19.54
N ALA A 9 9.06 -3.49 -19.07
CA ALA A 9 8.21 -4.66 -19.29
C ALA A 9 7.28 -4.85 -18.09
N GLY A 10 5.98 -4.91 -18.34
CA GLY A 10 4.99 -5.31 -17.32
C GLY A 10 5.30 -6.70 -16.76
N ASN A 11 4.98 -6.93 -15.48
CA ASN A 11 5.35 -8.16 -14.78
C ASN A 11 4.77 -9.44 -15.42
N ALA A 12 3.60 -9.34 -16.06
CA ALA A 12 2.94 -10.46 -16.74
C ALA A 12 3.55 -10.82 -18.11
N PHE A 13 4.37 -9.94 -18.69
CA PHE A 13 4.93 -10.16 -20.02
C PHE A 13 6.27 -10.88 -19.96
N ARG A 14 6.41 -11.92 -20.75
CA ARG A 14 7.60 -12.77 -20.88
C ARG A 14 7.91 -13.00 -22.37
N PRO A 15 9.11 -13.49 -22.74
CA PRO A 15 9.47 -13.72 -24.13
C PRO A 15 8.53 -14.71 -24.86
N ASP A 16 7.95 -15.65 -24.13
CA ASP A 16 7.05 -16.67 -24.66
C ASP A 16 5.62 -16.17 -24.92
N ASN A 17 5.23 -15.04 -24.31
CA ASN A 17 3.89 -14.48 -24.45
C ASN A 17 3.84 -13.04 -24.98
N ASN A 18 5.00 -12.41 -25.25
CA ASN A 18 5.06 -11.04 -25.76
C ASN A 18 6.17 -10.88 -26.78
N VAL A 19 5.81 -10.49 -28.00
CA VAL A 19 6.72 -10.39 -29.14
C VAL A 19 7.76 -9.27 -28.99
N GLU A 20 7.44 -8.20 -28.27
CA GLU A 20 8.37 -7.09 -28.04
C GLU A 20 9.47 -7.51 -27.06
N ILE A 21 9.10 -8.27 -26.02
CA ILE A 21 10.05 -8.81 -25.05
C ILE A 21 10.92 -9.89 -25.71
N ALA A 22 10.33 -10.78 -26.50
CA ALA A 22 11.08 -11.77 -27.30
C ALA A 22 12.10 -11.10 -28.22
N TYR A 23 11.67 -10.05 -28.94
CA TYR A 23 12.55 -9.28 -29.80
C TYR A 23 13.68 -8.60 -29.04
N ALA A 24 13.37 -8.03 -27.87
CA ALA A 24 14.40 -7.39 -27.03
C ALA A 24 15.46 -8.39 -26.59
N ASP A 25 15.06 -9.58 -26.14
CA ASP A 25 15.99 -10.65 -25.75
C ASP A 25 16.84 -11.14 -26.92
N GLU A 26 16.21 -11.38 -28.09
CA GLU A 26 16.91 -11.85 -29.29
C GLU A 26 17.96 -10.85 -29.79
N HIS A 27 17.71 -9.55 -29.62
CA HIS A 27 18.58 -8.48 -30.09
C HIS A 27 19.47 -7.88 -28.99
N GLY A 28 19.48 -8.45 -27.79
CA GLY A 28 20.28 -7.98 -26.66
C GLY A 28 19.90 -6.58 -26.17
N LEU A 29 18.66 -6.16 -26.37
CA LEU A 29 18.16 -4.89 -25.87
C LEU A 29 17.87 -5.00 -24.37
N THR A 30 18.35 -4.03 -23.61
CA THR A 30 18.10 -3.99 -22.17
C THR A 30 16.71 -3.43 -21.87
N TYR A 31 16.00 -4.09 -20.96
CA TYR A 31 14.75 -3.60 -20.39
C TYR A 31 14.72 -3.84 -18.89
N LYS A 32 13.87 -3.09 -18.19
CA LYS A 32 13.62 -3.30 -16.77
C LYS A 32 12.25 -3.92 -16.59
N ARG A 33 12.09 -4.79 -15.60
CA ARG A 33 10.78 -5.22 -15.15
C ARG A 33 10.08 -4.06 -14.47
N TYR A 34 8.75 -4.03 -14.57
CA TYR A 34 7.94 -2.94 -14.00
C TYR A 34 8.23 -2.73 -12.50
N HIS A 35 8.29 -3.81 -11.72
CA HIS A 35 8.56 -3.71 -10.28
C HIS A 35 9.99 -3.23 -9.98
N GLU A 36 10.97 -3.59 -10.77
CA GLU A 36 12.35 -3.10 -10.62
C GLU A 36 12.43 -1.60 -10.91
N PHE A 37 11.80 -1.17 -12.02
CA PHE A 37 11.72 0.24 -12.36
C PHE A 37 10.97 1.05 -11.29
N LEU A 38 9.85 0.54 -10.79
CA LEU A 38 9.07 1.21 -9.76
C LEU A 38 9.88 1.35 -8.45
N GLY A 39 10.64 0.32 -8.07
CA GLY A 39 11.52 0.34 -6.90
C GLY A 39 12.65 1.39 -6.99
N GLU A 40 13.11 1.72 -8.20
CA GLU A 40 14.04 2.83 -8.41
C GLU A 40 13.31 4.18 -8.41
N PHE A 41 12.22 4.28 -9.18
CA PHE A 41 11.46 5.51 -9.37
C PHE A 41 10.91 6.08 -8.05
N MET A 42 10.45 5.22 -7.15
CA MET A 42 9.90 5.66 -5.86
C MET A 42 10.89 6.39 -4.95
N ARG A 43 12.20 6.24 -5.19
CA ARG A 43 13.25 6.82 -4.34
C ARG A 43 13.33 8.35 -4.44
N ASP A 44 12.79 8.91 -5.51
CA ASP A 44 12.75 10.36 -5.73
C ASP A 44 11.63 11.06 -4.94
N PHE A 45 10.82 10.29 -4.20
CA PHE A 45 9.64 10.77 -3.50
C PHE A 45 9.63 10.36 -2.03
N VAL A 46 8.83 11.05 -1.23
CA VAL A 46 8.32 10.50 0.01
C VAL A 46 7.32 9.41 -0.36
N SER A 47 7.78 8.19 -0.37
CA SER A 47 7.07 7.06 -0.95
C SER A 47 6.21 6.34 0.08
N MET A 48 5.00 5.97 -0.33
CA MET A 48 3.96 5.36 0.50
C MET A 48 3.41 4.12 -0.19
N GLY A 49 3.85 2.94 0.26
CA GLY A 49 3.40 1.65 -0.27
C GLY A 49 2.17 1.13 0.46
N VAL A 50 1.26 0.49 -0.26
CA VAL A 50 0.14 -0.24 0.32
C VAL A 50 0.23 -1.70 -0.10
N ALA A 51 0.47 -2.57 0.88
CA ALA A 51 0.56 -4.02 0.71
C ALA A 51 -0.57 -4.74 1.45
N GLY A 52 -0.74 -6.02 1.20
CA GLY A 52 -1.71 -6.90 1.85
C GLY A 52 -2.38 -7.85 0.88
N ALA A 53 -2.87 -8.98 1.33
CA ALA A 53 -3.61 -9.91 0.48
C ALA A 53 -4.87 -9.26 -0.10
N HIS A 54 -5.61 -8.50 0.72
CA HIS A 54 -6.86 -7.85 0.33
C HIS A 54 -6.88 -6.37 0.67
N GLY A 55 -7.65 -5.58 -0.09
CA GLY A 55 -7.91 -4.16 0.19
C GLY A 55 -6.82 -3.19 -0.26
N LYS A 56 -5.78 -3.63 -0.96
CA LYS A 56 -4.71 -2.77 -1.48
C LYS A 56 -5.26 -1.62 -2.33
N THR A 57 -6.00 -1.94 -3.38
CA THR A 57 -6.54 -0.97 -4.37
C THR A 57 -7.41 0.08 -3.72
N SER A 58 -8.37 -0.34 -2.86
CA SER A 58 -9.25 0.58 -2.13
C SER A 58 -8.47 1.50 -1.20
N THR A 59 -7.50 0.95 -0.46
CA THR A 59 -6.67 1.70 0.49
C THR A 59 -5.76 2.69 -0.24
N THR A 60 -5.13 2.27 -1.35
CA THR A 60 -4.30 3.13 -2.18
C THR A 60 -5.12 4.27 -2.78
N GLY A 61 -6.30 3.96 -3.30
CA GLY A 61 -7.22 4.97 -3.86
C GLY A 61 -7.65 6.02 -2.84
N MET A 62 -8.03 5.59 -1.63
CA MET A 62 -8.42 6.51 -0.55
C MET A 62 -7.24 7.38 -0.09
N LEU A 63 -6.07 6.79 0.11
CA LEU A 63 -4.86 7.51 0.50
C LEU A 63 -4.46 8.54 -0.58
N SER A 64 -4.46 8.12 -1.84
CA SER A 64 -4.16 8.99 -2.98
C SER A 64 -5.13 10.16 -3.08
N HIS A 65 -6.44 9.89 -2.89
CA HIS A 65 -7.47 10.92 -2.91
C HIS A 65 -7.24 11.97 -1.79
N VAL A 66 -7.03 11.51 -0.57
CA VAL A 66 -6.84 12.42 0.57
C VAL A 66 -5.58 13.26 0.41
N LEU A 67 -4.46 12.64 0.06
CA LEU A 67 -3.19 13.35 -0.13
C LEU A 67 -3.26 14.35 -1.29
N SER A 68 -3.91 13.99 -2.40
CA SER A 68 -4.08 14.88 -3.55
C SER A 68 -4.94 16.13 -3.24
N ASN A 69 -5.77 16.08 -2.20
CA ASN A 69 -6.53 17.26 -1.75
C ASN A 69 -5.70 18.16 -0.80
N ILE A 70 -4.58 17.68 -0.29
CA ILE A 70 -3.73 18.42 0.66
C ILE A 70 -2.49 18.97 -0.05
N THR A 71 -1.91 18.17 -0.94
CA THR A 71 -0.64 18.48 -1.60
C THR A 71 -0.54 17.82 -2.97
N ASP A 72 0.40 18.30 -3.78
CA ASP A 72 0.65 17.67 -5.08
C ASP A 72 1.25 16.26 -4.88
N THR A 73 0.50 15.27 -5.35
CA THR A 73 0.76 13.84 -5.11
C THR A 73 0.71 13.07 -6.42
N SER A 74 1.74 12.28 -6.68
CA SER A 74 1.73 11.25 -7.72
C SER A 74 1.20 9.95 -7.12
N TYR A 75 0.47 9.16 -7.91
CA TYR A 75 -0.02 7.87 -7.44
C TYR A 75 -0.20 6.86 -8.57
N LEU A 76 -0.21 5.59 -8.19
CA LEU A 76 -0.43 4.46 -9.07
C LEU A 76 -1.25 3.39 -8.33
N ILE A 77 -2.48 3.18 -8.81
CA ILE A 77 -3.45 2.26 -8.22
C ILE A 77 -3.53 0.99 -9.08
N GLY A 78 -3.74 -0.16 -8.46
CA GLY A 78 -3.72 -1.46 -9.14
C GLY A 78 -4.84 -1.68 -10.17
N ASP A 79 -5.86 -0.83 -10.20
CA ASP A 79 -6.89 -0.80 -11.23
C ASP A 79 -6.45 -0.12 -12.55
N GLY A 80 -5.18 0.33 -12.62
CA GLY A 80 -4.62 1.07 -13.74
C GLY A 80 -4.80 2.59 -13.65
N THR A 81 -5.46 3.09 -12.60
CA THR A 81 -5.59 4.53 -12.38
C THR A 81 -4.27 5.10 -11.89
N GLY A 82 -3.80 6.16 -12.51
CA GLY A 82 -2.56 6.81 -12.12
C GLY A 82 -2.56 8.31 -12.38
N ARG A 83 -1.73 9.02 -11.63
CA ARG A 83 -1.44 10.44 -11.83
C ARG A 83 0.04 10.69 -11.61
N GLY A 84 0.69 11.31 -12.58
CA GLY A 84 2.04 11.85 -12.45
C GLY A 84 2.00 13.37 -12.34
N SER A 85 2.79 13.94 -11.42
CA SER A 85 3.01 15.38 -11.32
C SER A 85 4.51 15.64 -11.13
N ALA A 86 5.06 16.54 -11.93
CA ALA A 86 6.46 16.94 -11.83
C ALA A 86 6.78 17.70 -10.53
N ALA A 87 5.76 18.25 -9.88
CA ALA A 87 5.89 18.96 -8.61
C ALA A 87 5.59 18.07 -7.39
N ALA A 88 5.22 16.79 -7.62
CA ALA A 88 4.85 15.91 -6.53
C ALA A 88 6.03 15.60 -5.60
N LYS A 89 5.81 15.83 -4.32
CA LYS A 89 6.70 15.37 -3.25
C LYS A 89 6.38 13.95 -2.81
N TYR A 90 5.13 13.55 -2.93
CA TYR A 90 4.60 12.26 -2.44
C TYR A 90 4.26 11.34 -3.59
N PHE A 91 4.53 10.04 -3.40
CA PHE A 91 4.15 9.00 -4.32
C PHE A 91 3.47 7.85 -3.58
N VAL A 92 2.21 7.58 -3.93
CA VAL A 92 1.40 6.52 -3.34
C VAL A 92 1.23 5.40 -4.36
N PHE A 93 1.48 4.15 -3.97
CA PHE A 93 1.41 3.02 -4.89
C PHE A 93 1.05 1.70 -4.21
N GLU A 94 0.54 0.77 -4.98
CA GLU A 94 0.34 -0.60 -4.51
C GLU A 94 1.64 -1.39 -4.52
N SER A 95 1.87 -2.13 -3.44
CA SER A 95 2.99 -3.05 -3.29
C SER A 95 2.47 -4.49 -3.44
N ASP A 96 2.67 -5.04 -4.63
CA ASP A 96 2.18 -6.35 -5.02
C ASP A 96 3.06 -7.47 -4.42
N GLU A 97 2.44 -8.35 -3.63
CA GLU A 97 3.11 -9.51 -3.02
C GLU A 97 3.30 -10.68 -3.96
N TYR A 98 2.51 -10.74 -5.04
CA TYR A 98 2.58 -11.85 -6.00
C TYR A 98 3.98 -11.95 -6.61
N GLU A 99 4.50 -13.18 -6.72
CA GLU A 99 5.90 -13.43 -7.14
C GLU A 99 6.95 -12.57 -6.39
N ARG A 100 6.58 -12.03 -5.23
CA ARG A 100 7.40 -11.12 -4.40
C ARG A 100 7.80 -9.84 -5.15
N HIS A 101 6.95 -9.33 -6.04
CA HIS A 101 7.23 -8.12 -6.83
C HIS A 101 7.53 -6.89 -5.98
N PHE A 102 7.08 -6.84 -4.74
CA PHE A 102 7.37 -5.72 -3.82
C PHE A 102 8.79 -5.76 -3.22
N MET A 103 9.60 -6.79 -3.48
CA MET A 103 10.94 -6.89 -2.89
C MET A 103 11.94 -5.83 -3.35
N PRO A 104 11.88 -5.24 -4.55
CA PRO A 104 12.68 -4.07 -4.90
C PRO A 104 12.23 -2.76 -4.25
N TYR A 105 11.08 -2.74 -3.55
CA TYR A 105 10.52 -1.52 -2.99
C TYR A 105 11.10 -1.21 -1.60
N HIS A 106 11.51 0.05 -1.44
CA HIS A 106 12.02 0.57 -0.17
C HIS A 106 11.24 1.83 0.24
N PRO A 107 9.95 1.70 0.56
CA PRO A 107 9.13 2.87 0.85
C PRO A 107 9.53 3.52 2.19
N GLU A 108 9.31 4.84 2.28
CA GLU A 108 9.44 5.53 3.55
C GLU A 108 8.34 5.13 4.53
N TYR A 109 7.11 5.02 4.02
CA TYR A 109 5.95 4.59 4.80
C TYR A 109 5.24 3.44 4.08
N SER A 110 4.64 2.57 4.85
CA SER A 110 3.76 1.54 4.28
C SER A 110 2.56 1.23 5.17
N ILE A 111 1.47 0.83 4.53
CA ILE A 111 0.35 0.15 5.17
C ILE A 111 0.42 -1.31 4.76
N ILE A 112 0.30 -2.24 5.71
CA ILE A 112 -0.02 -3.64 5.41
C ILE A 112 -1.42 -3.89 5.95
N THR A 113 -2.37 -4.15 5.05
CA THR A 113 -3.80 -4.25 5.38
C THR A 113 -4.12 -5.53 6.12
N ASN A 114 -3.65 -6.66 5.61
CA ASN A 114 -3.81 -8.00 6.16
C ASN A 114 -2.80 -8.96 5.53
N ILE A 115 -2.61 -10.11 6.15
CA ILE A 115 -1.84 -11.24 5.59
C ILE A 115 -2.76 -12.45 5.56
N ASP A 116 -3.04 -12.97 4.36
CA ASP A 116 -3.85 -14.15 4.16
C ASP A 116 -3.22 -15.07 3.10
N PHE A 117 -3.61 -16.34 3.09
CA PHE A 117 -3.12 -17.28 2.10
C PHE A 117 -3.82 -17.02 0.76
N ASP A 118 -3.11 -16.32 -0.10
CA ASP A 118 -3.51 -16.01 -1.47
C ASP A 118 -2.42 -16.47 -2.44
N HIS A 119 -2.72 -16.52 -3.73
CA HIS A 119 -1.80 -16.97 -4.77
C HIS A 119 -1.17 -18.35 -4.52
N PRO A 120 -1.99 -19.43 -4.39
CA PRO A 120 -1.50 -20.80 -4.12
C PRO A 120 -0.67 -21.41 -5.27
N ASP A 121 -0.65 -20.76 -6.42
CA ASP A 121 0.22 -21.07 -7.56
C ASP A 121 1.68 -20.65 -7.33
N TYR A 122 1.91 -19.73 -6.40
CA TYR A 122 3.24 -19.24 -6.06
C TYR A 122 3.63 -19.53 -4.60
N PHE A 123 2.78 -19.16 -3.64
CA PHE A 123 3.04 -19.39 -2.22
C PHE A 123 2.62 -20.81 -1.80
N THR A 124 3.47 -21.47 -1.05
CA THR A 124 3.25 -22.86 -0.62
C THR A 124 2.46 -22.98 0.69
N SER A 125 2.40 -21.92 1.49
CA SER A 125 1.73 -21.87 2.78
C SER A 125 1.49 -20.43 3.26
N LEU A 126 0.64 -20.25 4.28
CA LEU A 126 0.47 -18.96 4.95
C LEU A 126 1.80 -18.46 5.56
N GLU A 127 2.65 -19.36 6.05
CA GLU A 127 3.96 -18.97 6.59
C GLU A 127 4.90 -18.46 5.50
N ASP A 128 4.81 -18.98 4.29
CA ASP A 128 5.58 -18.48 3.14
C ASP A 128 5.12 -17.06 2.74
N VAL A 129 3.80 -16.82 2.72
CA VAL A 129 3.23 -15.48 2.56
C VAL A 129 3.71 -14.54 3.67
N PHE A 130 3.60 -14.98 4.93
CA PHE A 130 4.06 -14.19 6.07
C PHE A 130 5.53 -13.79 5.95
N ASN A 131 6.40 -14.73 5.57
CA ASN A 131 7.83 -14.45 5.40
C ASN A 131 8.07 -13.39 4.32
N ALA A 132 7.34 -13.42 3.21
CA ALA A 132 7.43 -12.40 2.17
C ALA A 132 7.05 -11.00 2.71
N PHE A 133 5.93 -10.89 3.43
CA PHE A 133 5.51 -9.63 4.04
C PHE A 133 6.47 -9.15 5.13
N ASN A 134 7.02 -10.06 5.92
CA ASN A 134 7.98 -9.71 6.97
C ASN A 134 9.31 -9.22 6.38
N ASP A 135 9.76 -9.77 5.26
CA ASP A 135 10.95 -9.28 4.56
C ASP A 135 10.69 -7.91 3.92
N TYR A 136 9.53 -7.71 3.31
CA TYR A 136 9.11 -6.39 2.83
C TYR A 136 9.03 -5.34 3.96
N ALA A 137 8.48 -5.71 5.12
CA ALA A 137 8.37 -4.82 6.28
C ALA A 137 9.72 -4.30 6.80
N LYS A 138 10.79 -5.07 6.65
CA LYS A 138 12.16 -4.67 7.04
C LYS A 138 12.76 -3.60 6.14
N GLN A 139 12.20 -3.42 4.92
CA GLN A 139 12.66 -2.42 3.96
C GLN A 139 12.04 -1.04 4.16
N ILE A 140 11.04 -0.93 5.03
CA ILE A 140 10.35 0.32 5.33
C ILE A 140 11.22 1.15 6.28
N SER A 141 11.37 2.46 5.98
CA SER A 141 12.36 3.28 6.67
C SER A 141 11.81 4.23 7.73
N LYS A 142 10.57 4.73 7.60
CA LYS A 142 10.03 5.76 8.51
C LYS A 142 8.81 5.33 9.31
N GLY A 143 7.93 4.51 8.76
CA GLY A 143 6.75 4.07 9.49
C GLY A 143 5.95 2.97 8.81
N LEU A 144 5.62 1.95 9.58
CA LEU A 144 4.77 0.84 9.14
C LEU A 144 3.44 0.86 9.90
N PHE A 145 2.34 0.90 9.17
CA PHE A 145 0.99 0.90 9.71
C PHE A 145 0.36 -0.49 9.52
N ILE A 146 -0.12 -1.09 10.60
CA ILE A 146 -0.73 -2.41 10.58
C ILE A 146 -2.04 -2.45 11.37
N TYR A 147 -2.93 -3.39 11.03
CA TYR A 147 -4.10 -3.68 11.82
C TYR A 147 -3.76 -4.58 13.02
N GLY A 148 -3.91 -4.06 14.22
CA GLY A 148 -3.42 -4.72 15.45
C GLY A 148 -4.26 -5.90 15.95
N GLU A 149 -5.41 -6.20 15.35
CA GLU A 149 -6.20 -7.40 15.69
C GLU A 149 -5.89 -8.58 14.76
N ASP A 150 -5.17 -8.36 13.66
CA ASP A 150 -4.70 -9.42 12.79
C ASP A 150 -3.56 -10.21 13.43
N LYS A 151 -3.66 -11.53 13.43
CA LYS A 151 -2.71 -12.44 14.09
C LYS A 151 -1.35 -12.43 13.41
N GLU A 152 -1.34 -12.43 12.09
CA GLU A 152 -0.12 -12.50 11.30
C GLU A 152 0.60 -11.15 11.31
N LEU A 153 -0.14 -10.05 11.21
CA LEU A 153 0.43 -8.70 11.30
C LEU A 153 1.11 -8.43 12.65
N ARG A 154 0.60 -9.01 13.74
CA ARG A 154 1.25 -8.89 15.07
C ARG A 154 2.63 -9.55 15.15
N ARG A 155 2.94 -10.47 14.26
CA ARG A 155 4.24 -11.17 14.19
C ARG A 155 5.27 -10.38 13.39
N ILE A 156 4.84 -9.39 12.60
CA ILE A 156 5.70 -8.59 11.72
C ILE A 156 6.78 -7.87 12.54
N THR A 157 7.97 -7.88 11.99
CA THR A 157 9.11 -7.11 12.48
C THR A 157 9.53 -6.07 11.43
N SER A 158 9.84 -4.86 11.86
CA SER A 158 10.26 -3.78 10.97
C SER A 158 11.41 -3.00 11.56
N SER A 159 12.27 -2.43 10.71
CA SER A 159 13.29 -1.46 11.13
C SER A 159 12.68 -0.10 11.46
N ALA A 160 11.55 0.23 10.84
CA ALA A 160 10.78 1.44 11.14
C ALA A 160 9.84 1.23 12.34
N PRO A 161 9.41 2.32 13.01
CA PRO A 161 8.36 2.25 14.02
C PRO A 161 7.09 1.62 13.46
N ILE A 162 6.54 0.62 14.18
CA ILE A 162 5.27 0.01 13.85
C ILE A 162 4.16 0.77 14.57
N ILE A 163 3.21 1.29 13.78
CA ILE A 163 2.01 1.96 14.25
C ILE A 163 0.85 0.99 14.12
N THR A 164 0.38 0.53 15.26
CA THR A 164 -0.69 -0.44 15.32
C THR A 164 -2.05 0.27 15.44
N MET A 165 -2.95 -0.03 14.53
CA MET A 165 -4.32 0.46 14.54
C MET A 165 -5.23 -0.62 15.10
N VAL A 166 -6.10 -0.25 16.05
CA VAL A 166 -7.09 -1.17 16.63
C VAL A 166 -8.46 -0.52 16.63
N LEU A 167 -9.50 -1.32 16.39
CA LEU A 167 -10.89 -0.90 16.50
C LEU A 167 -11.39 -1.26 17.89
N ILE A 168 -11.63 -0.27 18.74
CA ILE A 168 -12.07 -0.54 20.09
C ILE A 168 -13.60 -0.42 20.19
N ARG A 169 -14.24 -1.54 20.50
CA ARG A 169 -15.66 -1.56 20.86
C ARG A 169 -15.94 -1.14 22.29
N ARG A 170 -14.97 -0.99 23.16
CA ARG A 170 -14.97 -0.36 24.51
C ARG A 170 -13.67 -0.62 25.26
N ARG A 171 -13.04 0.49 25.69
CA ARG A 171 -11.96 0.66 26.71
C ARG A 171 -10.55 0.16 26.40
N THR A 172 -9.69 1.12 26.43
CA THR A 172 -8.29 1.25 26.91
C THR A 172 -7.20 1.31 25.86
N ILE A 173 -6.75 2.57 25.60
CA ILE A 173 -5.37 3.10 25.42
C ILE A 173 -4.52 2.41 24.32
N LEU A 174 -4.52 3.06 23.17
CA LEU A 174 -3.38 3.53 22.38
C LEU A 174 -3.97 3.94 21.05
N TRP A 175 -4.49 4.18 20.29
CA TRP A 175 -5.18 4.54 19.06
C TRP A 175 -6.60 3.93 19.03
N GLN A 176 -7.59 4.76 19.19
CA GLN A 176 -8.98 4.31 19.23
C GLN A 176 -9.78 4.97 18.13
N ALA A 177 -10.42 4.15 17.28
CA ALA A 177 -11.55 4.61 16.52
C ALA A 177 -12.81 3.87 16.96
N THR A 178 -13.84 4.63 17.25
CA THR A 178 -15.18 4.09 17.43
C THR A 178 -15.95 4.34 16.15
N CYS A 179 -16.35 3.28 15.46
CA CYS A 179 -17.13 3.36 14.23
C CYS A 179 -18.62 3.25 14.57
N PHE A 180 -19.41 4.19 14.06
CA PHE A 180 -20.87 4.14 14.09
C PHE A 180 -21.36 4.00 12.65
N ALA A 181 -21.84 2.81 12.29
CA ALA A 181 -22.48 2.58 11.00
C ALA A 181 -23.88 3.19 10.98
N GLN A 182 -24.18 4.01 9.99
CA GLN A 182 -25.49 4.58 9.73
C GLN A 182 -25.97 4.18 8.33
N ARG A 183 -27.27 4.36 8.03
CA ARG A 183 -27.86 4.01 6.73
C ARG A 183 -27.19 4.71 5.53
N HIS A 184 -26.48 5.82 5.74
CA HIS A 184 -25.89 6.66 4.69
C HIS A 184 -24.41 6.96 4.92
N GLY A 185 -23.72 6.17 5.74
CA GLY A 185 -22.31 6.37 6.02
C GLY A 185 -21.86 5.80 7.35
N SER A 186 -20.61 6.00 7.65
CA SER A 186 -20.01 5.66 8.94
C SER A 186 -19.39 6.89 9.56
N THR A 187 -19.32 6.93 10.87
CA THR A 187 -18.68 8.01 11.60
C THR A 187 -17.62 7.41 12.51
N PHE A 188 -16.43 7.98 12.50
CA PHE A 188 -15.32 7.52 13.32
C PHE A 188 -14.90 8.60 14.30
N ASN A 189 -14.84 8.27 15.58
CA ASN A 189 -14.10 9.08 16.55
C ASN A 189 -12.67 8.60 16.61
N VAL A 190 -11.75 9.52 16.43
CA VAL A 190 -10.31 9.23 16.31
C VAL A 190 -9.59 9.75 17.54
N HIS A 191 -8.85 8.87 18.20
CA HIS A 191 -7.96 9.25 19.31
C HIS A 191 -6.52 8.90 18.97
N PHE A 192 -5.60 9.80 19.24
CA PHE A 192 -4.18 9.62 19.01
C PHE A 192 -3.38 9.92 20.27
N ARG A 193 -2.60 8.94 20.75
CA ARG A 193 -1.81 9.06 21.98
C ARG A 193 -2.61 9.55 23.18
N GLY A 194 -3.90 9.14 23.25
CA GLY A 194 -4.82 9.53 24.31
C GLY A 194 -5.50 10.89 24.12
N GLU A 195 -5.19 11.61 23.06
CA GLU A 195 -5.87 12.87 22.71
C GLU A 195 -7.00 12.61 21.72
N ASP A 196 -8.13 13.31 21.87
CA ASP A 196 -9.24 13.27 20.94
C ASP A 196 -8.88 14.06 19.67
N PHE A 197 -8.85 13.36 18.55
CA PHE A 197 -8.54 13.96 17.24
C PHE A 197 -9.80 14.43 16.53
N GLY A 198 -10.98 14.11 17.06
CA GLY A 198 -12.27 14.50 16.53
C GLY A 198 -13.04 13.36 15.83
N THR A 199 -14.18 13.74 15.28
CA THR A 199 -15.12 12.86 14.60
C THR A 199 -15.01 13.04 13.10
N ILE A 200 -14.77 11.95 12.38
CA ILE A 200 -14.67 11.95 10.93
C ILE A 200 -15.90 11.29 10.33
N PRO A 201 -16.74 12.00 9.57
CA PRO A 201 -17.81 11.40 8.80
C PRO A 201 -17.25 10.74 7.54
N TYR A 202 -17.72 9.53 7.26
CA TYR A 202 -17.42 8.81 6.03
C TYR A 202 -18.74 8.49 5.29
N PRO A 203 -19.06 9.22 4.22
CA PRO A 203 -20.22 8.91 3.41
C PRO A 203 -19.95 7.61 2.62
N ASN A 204 -20.71 6.56 2.90
CA ASN A 204 -20.64 5.32 2.15
C ASN A 204 -21.29 5.48 0.77
N PHE A 205 -20.51 5.38 -0.27
CA PHE A 205 -21.02 5.14 -1.62
C PHE A 205 -21.15 3.63 -1.96
N TRP A 206 -20.73 2.75 -1.04
CA TRP A 206 -20.76 1.30 -1.18
C TRP A 206 -21.34 0.64 0.08
N PRO A 207 -22.18 -0.43 -0.05
CA PRO A 207 -22.62 -1.16 1.13
C PRO A 207 -21.40 -1.73 1.86
N PRO A 208 -21.35 -1.64 3.21
CA PRO A 208 -20.19 -2.07 3.96
C PRO A 208 -20.00 -3.58 3.81
N GLN A 209 -18.98 -3.97 3.11
CA GLN A 209 -18.37 -5.28 3.35
C GLN A 209 -17.65 -5.14 4.68
N HIS A 210 -18.07 -5.91 5.68
CA HIS A 210 -17.75 -5.73 7.10
C HIS A 210 -16.24 -5.77 7.49
N HIS A 211 -15.33 -5.91 6.52
CA HIS A 211 -13.89 -6.08 6.73
C HIS A 211 -12.98 -4.96 6.17
N GLU A 212 -13.47 -4.08 5.31
CA GLU A 212 -12.62 -3.12 4.60
C GLU A 212 -12.52 -1.72 5.24
N CYS A 213 -13.27 -1.46 6.31
CA CYS A 213 -13.35 -0.11 6.91
C CYS A 213 -12.08 0.32 7.67
N HIS A 214 -11.06 -0.54 7.78
CA HIS A 214 -10.13 -0.42 8.90
C HIS A 214 -8.78 0.24 8.62
N SER A 215 -8.32 0.35 7.41
CA SER A 215 -6.92 0.72 7.19
C SER A 215 -6.65 2.09 6.56
N SER A 216 -7.51 2.57 5.70
CA SER A 216 -7.16 3.65 4.77
C SER A 216 -7.32 5.08 5.29
N HIS A 217 -8.31 5.35 6.13
CA HIS A 217 -8.54 6.72 6.67
C HIS A 217 -7.48 7.15 7.69
N TRP A 218 -6.80 6.20 8.30
CA TRP A 218 -5.85 6.42 9.37
C TRP A 218 -4.51 6.96 8.89
N PHE A 219 -4.09 6.54 7.72
CA PHE A 219 -2.79 6.95 7.19
C PHE A 219 -2.74 8.44 6.89
N ALA A 220 -3.81 8.97 6.34
CA ALA A 220 -3.89 10.39 5.98
C ALA A 220 -3.90 11.33 7.19
N LEU A 221 -4.43 10.88 8.33
CA LEU A 221 -4.42 11.65 9.57
C LEU A 221 -3.07 11.64 10.28
N HIS A 222 -2.20 10.68 9.94
CA HIS A 222 -0.90 10.53 10.60
C HIS A 222 0.22 11.29 9.93
N CYS A 223 0.17 11.40 8.64
CA CYS A 223 1.07 12.27 7.91
C CYS A 223 0.55 13.71 8.05
N ARG A 224 0.77 14.36 9.21
CA ARG A 224 0.75 15.83 9.26
C ARG A 224 1.84 16.31 8.30
N ILE A 225 1.39 16.55 7.09
CA ILE A 225 2.16 17.17 6.03
C ILE A 225 1.98 18.67 6.17
#